data_ed00d070d487ff61f200ecd84923d0f9
#
_entry.id   ed00d070d487ff61f200ecd84923d0f9
#
_cell.length_a   1.000
_cell.length_b   1.000
_cell.length_c   1.000
_cell.angle_alpha   90.00
_cell.angle_beta   90.00
_cell.angle_gamma   90.00
#
_symmetry.space_group_name_H-M   'P 1'
#
loop_
_entity.id
_entity.type
_entity.pdbx_description
1 polymer ?
#
loop_
_entity_poly.entity_id
_entity_poly.type
_entity_poly.pdbx_seq_one_letter_code
_entity_poly.pdbx_strand_id
1 'polypeptide(L)'
;MGGVEDDEPASKRMKLSSEELIHLSNGSTVKESIVGSSRDLMARPLQSDGGEEVVGSKGVIKKVEFVRIIAKALYSLGYRRSGAHLEEESGIALHSSIINVFMRQVLEGDWDESVATLHNIGLTDEMTIKSASFLILEQKFFEFLDEEKVMDALKTLRTEISPLCINHSRVRELSLSIVSPSHCFTVRSPKQDTSRARSRTKLLEELQKLLPPTVMIPERRLEHLVEQALGLQRDACMFHNSLDEDISLFADHQCARDQIPSYALQVDANGISLKHKLSGHQKPVSSVSWSPDDHQLLTCGVEEVVRRWDASSGECLSVYEKAGLGMVSCGWSPDGKWIFSGVNDKSISMWELDGRELECWKGQRTLKISDLEITSDGKQIISICRETAILLLDREAKVERFIEEDQTITSFSLSRDNRFLLVNLLNQEIHLWSIEDDLKLVSKYRGHKRTRFIIRSCFGGLEQAFVASGSEDSLVYIWHRGTGELIEALPGHSGAVNCVSWNPTNPHMLASASDDRMIRIWGLNNLSAKQKDTHGNGIHYSNGGT
;
A
#
# COMPACT_ATOMS: atom_id res chain seq x y z
N MET A 1 -22.33 69.61 -28.47
CA MET A 1 -23.70 69.76 -27.96
C MET A 1 -24.05 68.48 -27.25
N GLY A 2 -24.32 68.64 -25.91
CA GLY A 2 -24.99 67.76 -24.94
C GLY A 2 -24.20 66.56 -24.54
N GLY A 3 -23.59 66.39 -23.46
CA GLY A 3 -23.73 66.86 -22.08
C GLY A 3 -24.88 66.17 -21.35
N VAL A 4 -24.62 65.01 -20.65
CA VAL A 4 -25.41 64.65 -19.47
C VAL A 4 -24.46 63.96 -18.50
N GLU A 5 -24.56 64.45 -17.30
CA GLU A 5 -23.82 64.28 -16.08
C GLU A 5 -24.04 62.95 -15.38
N ASP A 6 -23.05 62.65 -14.59
CA ASP A 6 -22.89 61.84 -13.40
C ASP A 6 -24.14 61.55 -12.55
N ASP A 7 -24.19 60.33 -12.01
CA ASP A 7 -24.70 60.08 -10.66
C ASP A 7 -24.06 58.79 -10.06
N GLU A 8 -23.13 59.02 -9.16
CA GLU A 8 -22.61 58.07 -8.18
C GLU A 8 -23.52 58.05 -6.95
N PRO A 9 -23.86 56.90 -6.36
CA PRO A 9 -24.34 56.91 -4.97
C PRO A 9 -23.28 56.40 -3.99
N ALA A 10 -23.07 57.26 -3.02
CA ALA A 10 -22.21 57.19 -1.86
C ALA A 10 -22.14 55.86 -1.10
N SER A 11 -20.89 55.46 -0.82
CA SER A 11 -20.53 54.45 0.16
C SER A 11 -20.90 54.90 1.59
N LYS A 12 -21.82 54.23 2.26
CA LYS A 12 -21.98 54.31 3.71
C LYS A 12 -20.92 53.40 4.40
N ARG A 13 -19.88 54.04 4.90
CA ARG A 13 -19.01 53.48 5.93
C ARG A 13 -19.78 53.39 7.25
N MET A 14 -20.13 52.20 7.66
CA MET A 14 -20.54 51.91 9.03
C MET A 14 -19.28 51.69 9.88
N LYS A 15 -19.01 52.60 10.82
CA LYS A 15 -18.03 52.41 11.90
C LYS A 15 -18.70 51.54 12.96
N LEU A 16 -18.22 50.31 13.10
CA LEU A 16 -18.52 49.50 14.28
C LEU A 16 -17.59 49.93 15.42
N SER A 17 -18.17 50.16 16.59
CA SER A 17 -17.49 50.56 17.80
C SER A 17 -16.69 49.38 18.39
N SER A 18 -15.61 49.74 19.09
CA SER A 18 -14.58 48.82 19.63
C SER A 18 -15.04 47.91 20.79
N GLU A 19 -16.31 47.80 21.08
CA GLU A 19 -16.83 47.00 22.20
C GLU A 19 -17.50 45.67 21.77
N GLU A 20 -17.74 45.41 20.48
CA GLU A 20 -18.33 44.15 20.02
C GLU A 20 -17.31 43.09 19.54
N LEU A 21 -16.01 43.35 19.65
CA LEU A 21 -14.92 42.46 19.23
C LEU A 21 -14.37 41.57 20.35
N ILE A 22 -14.97 41.58 21.56
CA ILE A 22 -14.46 40.81 22.72
C ILE A 22 -15.19 39.49 22.94
N HIS A 23 -16.23 39.16 22.18
CA HIS A 23 -17.01 37.93 22.39
C HIS A 23 -16.81 36.80 21.35
N LEU A 24 -15.83 36.88 20.44
CA LEU A 24 -15.60 35.85 19.42
C LEU A 24 -14.17 35.22 19.46
N SER A 25 -13.46 35.39 20.57
CA SER A 25 -12.12 34.78 20.75
C SER A 25 -12.00 33.90 22.00
N ASN A 26 -12.93 32.98 22.17
CA ASN A 26 -12.78 31.86 23.10
C ASN A 26 -13.01 30.53 22.39
N GLY A 27 -12.17 30.25 21.40
CA GLY A 27 -11.93 28.91 20.87
C GLY A 27 -10.59 28.43 21.42
N SER A 28 -10.65 27.59 22.42
CA SER A 28 -9.54 27.06 23.19
C SER A 28 -8.47 26.43 22.31
N THR A 29 -7.32 27.07 22.24
CA THR A 29 -6.04 26.42 22.02
C THR A 29 -5.64 25.70 23.30
N VAL A 30 -5.94 24.43 23.42
CA VAL A 30 -5.33 23.56 24.42
C VAL A 30 -3.95 23.17 23.88
N LYS A 31 -2.95 23.97 24.23
CA LYS A 31 -1.57 23.50 24.32
C LYS A 31 -1.44 22.81 25.67
N GLU A 32 -1.73 21.54 25.73
CA GLU A 32 -1.26 20.72 26.86
C GLU A 32 0.15 20.19 26.53
N SER A 33 1.12 20.87 27.12
CA SER A 33 2.43 20.33 27.39
C SER A 33 2.25 19.20 28.41
N ILE A 34 2.28 17.96 27.95
CA ILE A 34 2.34 16.78 28.82
C ILE A 34 3.81 16.60 29.27
N VAL A 35 4.20 17.32 30.32
CA VAL A 35 5.24 16.91 31.22
C VAL A 35 4.53 16.40 32.48
N GLY A 36 4.18 15.14 32.46
CA GLY A 36 3.50 14.43 33.56
C GLY A 36 4.31 13.23 33.99
N SER A 37 4.87 13.35 35.16
CA SER A 37 5.50 12.36 36.03
C SER A 37 4.84 10.97 35.90
N SER A 38 5.67 9.95 35.62
CA SER A 38 5.35 8.52 35.72
C SER A 38 4.99 8.09 37.16
N ARG A 39 3.79 8.37 37.61
CA ARG A 39 3.15 7.68 38.73
C ARG A 39 1.65 7.84 38.62
N ASP A 40 0.93 6.69 38.56
CA ASP A 40 -0.52 6.54 38.56
C ASP A 40 -1.28 6.68 37.22
N LEU A 41 -0.96 5.81 36.28
CA LEU A 41 -1.90 5.42 35.23
C LEU A 41 -2.18 3.91 35.28
N MET A 42 -2.68 3.46 36.44
CA MET A 42 -3.55 2.28 36.46
C MET A 42 -4.85 2.70 35.78
N ALA A 43 -5.11 2.14 34.59
CA ALA A 43 -6.38 2.32 33.91
C ALA A 43 -7.51 1.84 34.82
N ARG A 44 -8.26 2.78 35.43
CA ARG A 44 -9.48 2.45 36.15
C ARG A 44 -10.51 1.96 35.14
N PRO A 45 -11.17 0.80 35.40
CA PRO A 45 -12.28 0.37 34.57
C PRO A 45 -13.39 1.42 34.62
N LEU A 46 -13.82 1.88 33.45
CA LEU A 46 -15.05 2.65 33.32
C LEU A 46 -16.21 1.68 33.52
N GLN A 47 -16.89 1.75 34.67
CA GLN A 47 -18.16 1.03 34.88
C GLN A 47 -19.22 1.66 33.99
N SER A 48 -19.67 0.93 32.97
CA SER A 48 -20.88 1.25 32.24
C SER A 48 -22.03 0.44 32.83
N ASP A 49 -23.10 1.12 33.20
CA ASP A 49 -24.34 0.48 33.67
C ASP A 49 -24.87 -0.52 32.64
N GLY A 50 -24.77 -1.82 32.93
CA GLY A 50 -25.40 -2.91 32.17
C GLY A 50 -24.66 -3.38 30.90
N GLY A 51 -23.41 -2.92 30.62
CA GLY A 51 -22.61 -3.29 29.46
C GLY A 51 -21.35 -4.06 29.80
N GLU A 52 -20.76 -4.74 28.81
CA GLU A 52 -19.46 -5.39 28.90
C GLU A 52 -18.39 -4.40 29.40
N GLU A 53 -17.58 -4.81 30.38
CA GLU A 53 -16.51 -3.99 30.95
C GLU A 53 -15.49 -3.63 29.85
N VAL A 54 -15.20 -2.34 29.68
CA VAL A 54 -14.31 -1.81 28.64
C VAL A 54 -13.04 -1.17 29.23
N VAL A 55 -11.97 -1.18 28.46
CA VAL A 55 -10.66 -0.60 28.82
C VAL A 55 -10.18 0.39 27.77
N GLY A 56 -9.14 1.15 28.12
CA GLY A 56 -8.55 2.19 27.28
C GLY A 56 -9.23 3.56 27.44
N SER A 57 -8.52 4.61 27.07
CA SER A 57 -8.97 6.02 27.25
C SER A 57 -10.26 6.36 26.50
N LYS A 58 -10.54 5.66 25.39
CA LYS A 58 -11.75 5.84 24.57
C LYS A 58 -12.87 4.86 24.90
N GLY A 59 -12.64 3.89 25.80
CA GLY A 59 -13.64 2.90 26.21
C GLY A 59 -14.18 1.99 25.09
N VAL A 60 -13.37 1.71 24.08
CA VAL A 60 -13.78 0.89 22.91
C VAL A 60 -13.25 -0.54 22.94
N ILE A 61 -12.37 -0.88 23.88
CA ILE A 61 -11.73 -2.18 23.97
C ILE A 61 -12.47 -3.01 25.02
N LYS A 62 -13.02 -4.15 24.63
CA LYS A 62 -13.65 -5.09 25.55
C LYS A 62 -12.60 -5.74 26.44
N LYS A 63 -12.74 -5.63 27.76
CA LYS A 63 -11.80 -6.18 28.74
C LYS A 63 -11.57 -7.68 28.53
N VAL A 64 -12.63 -8.42 28.28
CA VAL A 64 -12.57 -9.88 28.05
C VAL A 64 -11.68 -10.22 26.87
N GLU A 65 -11.86 -9.53 25.72
CA GLU A 65 -11.04 -9.77 24.54
C GLU A 65 -9.58 -9.39 24.78
N PHE A 66 -9.35 -8.26 25.44
CA PHE A 66 -8.01 -7.75 25.70
C PHE A 66 -7.22 -8.69 26.63
N VAL A 67 -7.83 -9.13 27.75
CA VAL A 67 -7.22 -10.09 28.68
C VAL A 67 -6.91 -11.42 27.97
N ARG A 68 -7.82 -11.93 27.15
CA ARG A 68 -7.59 -13.16 26.38
C ARG A 68 -6.44 -13.04 25.39
N ILE A 69 -6.28 -11.89 24.72
CA ILE A 69 -5.16 -11.63 23.81
C ILE A 69 -3.84 -11.57 24.57
N ILE A 70 -3.81 -10.93 25.76
CA ILE A 70 -2.61 -10.87 26.63
C ILE A 70 -2.26 -12.29 27.13
N ALA A 71 -3.23 -13.06 27.62
CA ALA A 71 -3.01 -14.43 28.04
C ALA A 71 -2.43 -15.28 26.89
N LYS A 72 -2.99 -15.17 25.69
CA LYS A 72 -2.47 -15.88 24.49
C LYS A 72 -1.04 -15.47 24.17
N ALA A 73 -0.71 -14.19 24.26
CA ALA A 73 0.66 -13.69 24.05
C ALA A 73 1.64 -14.24 25.11
N LEU A 74 1.23 -14.28 26.38
CA LEU A 74 2.05 -14.87 27.44
C LEU A 74 2.32 -16.36 27.16
N TYR A 75 1.36 -17.11 26.70
CA TYR A 75 1.54 -18.52 26.33
C TYR A 75 2.47 -18.70 25.13
N SER A 76 2.31 -17.86 24.09
CA SER A 76 3.17 -17.93 22.89
C SER A 76 4.62 -17.52 23.18
N LEU A 77 4.84 -16.60 24.12
CA LEU A 77 6.17 -16.21 24.61
C LEU A 77 6.79 -17.23 25.59
N GLY A 78 6.05 -18.29 25.95
CA GLY A 78 6.52 -19.33 26.87
C GLY A 78 6.25 -19.08 28.35
N TYR A 79 5.60 -17.97 28.72
CA TYR A 79 5.27 -17.60 30.10
C TYR A 79 3.99 -18.28 30.60
N ARG A 80 3.97 -19.62 30.57
CA ARG A 80 2.78 -20.44 30.87
C ARG A 80 2.20 -20.17 32.26
N ARG A 81 3.06 -20.01 33.29
CA ARG A 81 2.60 -19.76 34.67
C ARG A 81 1.93 -18.39 34.80
N SER A 82 2.51 -17.37 34.18
CA SER A 82 1.95 -16.02 34.19
C SER A 82 0.63 -15.95 33.42
N GLY A 83 0.50 -16.66 32.30
CA GLY A 83 -0.75 -16.78 31.56
C GLY A 83 -1.86 -17.42 32.40
N ALA A 84 -1.58 -18.57 33.03
CA ALA A 84 -2.53 -19.25 33.90
C ALA A 84 -2.93 -18.39 35.13
N HIS A 85 -1.99 -17.68 35.73
CA HIS A 85 -2.28 -16.78 36.85
C HIS A 85 -3.15 -15.58 36.42
N LEU A 86 -2.92 -15.04 35.23
CA LEU A 86 -3.78 -13.99 34.67
C LEU A 86 -5.22 -14.47 34.46
N GLU A 87 -5.41 -15.70 33.98
CA GLU A 87 -6.76 -16.30 33.82
C GLU A 87 -7.44 -16.49 35.18
N GLU A 88 -6.70 -16.96 36.18
CA GLU A 88 -7.19 -17.16 37.56
C GLU A 88 -7.56 -15.82 38.22
N GLU A 89 -6.70 -14.83 38.17
CA GLU A 89 -6.89 -13.52 38.80
C GLU A 89 -8.02 -12.72 38.14
N SER A 90 -8.07 -12.75 36.79
CA SER A 90 -9.09 -12.02 36.04
C SER A 90 -10.45 -12.73 36.00
N GLY A 91 -10.49 -14.04 36.25
CA GLY A 91 -11.66 -14.89 36.05
C GLY A 91 -12.03 -15.10 34.57
N ILE A 92 -11.15 -14.66 33.64
CA ILE A 92 -11.37 -14.71 32.19
C ILE A 92 -10.50 -15.82 31.61
N ALA A 93 -11.10 -16.95 31.26
CA ALA A 93 -10.40 -18.06 30.61
C ALA A 93 -10.03 -17.72 29.16
N LEU A 94 -8.87 -18.19 28.71
CA LEU A 94 -8.41 -18.02 27.32
C LEU A 94 -9.43 -18.60 26.32
N HIS A 95 -9.93 -19.78 26.59
CA HIS A 95 -10.95 -20.45 25.79
C HIS A 95 -12.17 -20.81 26.64
N SER A 96 -13.34 -20.88 26.05
CA SER A 96 -14.53 -21.40 26.73
C SER A 96 -14.37 -22.89 27.02
N SER A 97 -15.13 -23.42 27.99
CA SER A 97 -15.10 -24.84 28.36
C SER A 97 -15.35 -25.77 27.18
N ILE A 98 -16.29 -25.43 26.30
CA ILE A 98 -16.60 -26.21 25.10
C ILE A 98 -15.43 -26.27 24.11
N ILE A 99 -14.70 -25.16 23.95
CA ILE A 99 -13.52 -25.10 23.06
C ILE A 99 -12.35 -25.91 23.64
N ASN A 100 -12.14 -25.86 24.96
CA ASN A 100 -11.15 -26.70 25.62
C ASN A 100 -11.46 -28.21 25.47
N VAL A 101 -12.74 -28.59 25.55
CA VAL A 101 -13.19 -29.97 25.27
C VAL A 101 -12.92 -30.35 23.83
N PHE A 102 -13.27 -29.47 22.87
CA PHE A 102 -13.02 -29.67 21.44
C PHE A 102 -11.54 -29.88 21.15
N MET A 103 -10.67 -28.98 21.66
CA MET A 103 -9.22 -29.09 21.45
C MET A 103 -8.65 -30.38 22.03
N ARG A 104 -9.12 -30.80 23.20
CA ARG A 104 -8.71 -32.06 23.82
C ARG A 104 -9.15 -33.26 22.97
N GLN A 105 -10.41 -33.32 22.53
CA GLN A 105 -10.92 -34.37 21.65
C GLN A 105 -10.11 -34.52 20.37
N VAL A 106 -9.75 -33.40 19.71
CA VAL A 106 -8.89 -33.41 18.52
C VAL A 106 -7.50 -33.98 18.85
N LEU A 107 -6.91 -33.62 20.00
CA LEU A 107 -5.59 -34.12 20.41
C LEU A 107 -5.62 -35.59 20.82
N GLU A 108 -6.69 -36.04 21.47
CA GLU A 108 -6.91 -37.44 21.87
C GLU A 108 -7.29 -38.32 20.68
N GLY A 109 -7.89 -37.73 19.62
CA GLY A 109 -8.32 -38.44 18.41
C GLY A 109 -9.76 -38.94 18.49
N ASP A 110 -10.57 -38.32 19.34
CA ASP A 110 -11.99 -38.58 19.46
C ASP A 110 -12.77 -37.84 18.36
N TRP A 111 -12.63 -38.35 17.14
CA TRP A 111 -13.01 -37.63 15.91
C TRP A 111 -14.52 -37.37 15.83
N ASP A 112 -15.35 -38.35 16.18
CA ASP A 112 -16.81 -38.23 16.08
C ASP A 112 -17.34 -37.22 17.10
N GLU A 113 -16.81 -37.27 18.32
CA GLU A 113 -17.11 -36.32 19.39
C GLU A 113 -16.60 -34.91 19.03
N SER A 114 -15.44 -34.81 18.41
CA SER A 114 -14.87 -33.50 17.99
C SER A 114 -15.75 -32.83 16.93
N VAL A 115 -16.24 -33.57 15.94
CA VAL A 115 -17.18 -33.06 14.93
C VAL A 115 -18.52 -32.68 15.59
N ALA A 116 -19.04 -33.49 16.51
CA ALA A 116 -20.27 -33.17 17.24
C ALA A 116 -20.12 -31.91 18.10
N THR A 117 -18.96 -31.76 18.78
CA THR A 117 -18.65 -30.59 19.59
C THR A 117 -18.49 -29.33 18.70
N LEU A 118 -17.90 -29.46 17.52
CA LEU A 118 -17.75 -28.36 16.56
C LEU A 118 -19.11 -27.75 16.17
N HIS A 119 -20.12 -28.59 15.95
CA HIS A 119 -21.49 -28.12 15.66
C HIS A 119 -22.16 -27.40 16.85
N ASN A 120 -21.73 -27.70 18.08
CA ASN A 120 -22.25 -27.10 19.30
C ASN A 120 -21.51 -25.83 19.73
N ILE A 121 -20.43 -25.43 19.09
CA ILE A 121 -19.66 -24.21 19.42
C ILE A 121 -20.45 -22.93 19.11
N GLY A 122 -21.52 -23.02 18.29
CA GLY A 122 -22.36 -21.87 17.95
C GLY A 122 -21.83 -21.06 16.75
N LEU A 123 -21.13 -21.69 15.81
CA LEU A 123 -20.73 -21.09 14.55
C LEU A 123 -21.96 -20.85 13.67
N THR A 124 -22.03 -19.67 13.06
CA THR A 124 -23.14 -19.28 12.18
C THR A 124 -22.87 -19.60 10.70
N ASP A 125 -21.62 -19.69 10.31
CA ASP A 125 -21.22 -19.97 8.93
C ASP A 125 -21.14 -21.49 8.68
N GLU A 126 -22.07 -22.00 7.89
CA GLU A 126 -22.15 -23.41 7.52
C GLU A 126 -20.92 -23.86 6.70
N MET A 127 -20.32 -22.98 5.88
CA MET A 127 -19.15 -23.32 5.08
C MET A 127 -17.92 -23.51 5.97
N THR A 128 -17.75 -22.70 6.99
CA THR A 128 -16.69 -22.86 8.00
C THR A 128 -16.84 -24.17 8.76
N ILE A 129 -18.06 -24.52 9.19
CA ILE A 129 -18.33 -25.79 9.88
C ILE A 129 -17.98 -26.98 8.99
N LYS A 130 -18.44 -26.98 7.74
CA LYS A 130 -18.15 -28.05 6.77
C LYS A 130 -16.65 -28.16 6.50
N SER A 131 -15.96 -27.04 6.33
CA SER A 131 -14.51 -27.01 6.07
C SER A 131 -13.71 -27.53 7.26
N ALA A 132 -14.08 -27.15 8.48
CA ALA A 132 -13.45 -27.66 9.70
C ALA A 132 -13.73 -29.16 9.88
N SER A 133 -14.97 -29.60 9.67
CA SER A 133 -15.33 -31.02 9.69
C SER A 133 -14.55 -31.85 8.66
N PHE A 134 -14.35 -31.28 7.46
CA PHE A 134 -13.56 -31.91 6.42
C PHE A 134 -12.11 -32.16 6.88
N LEU A 135 -11.46 -31.18 7.48
CA LEU A 135 -10.08 -31.31 7.98
C LEU A 135 -9.97 -32.38 9.09
N ILE A 136 -10.95 -32.39 10.02
CA ILE A 136 -10.98 -33.37 11.11
C ILE A 136 -11.17 -34.79 10.55
N LEU A 137 -12.12 -34.96 9.64
CA LEU A 137 -12.42 -36.27 9.04
C LEU A 137 -11.32 -36.75 8.08
N GLU A 138 -10.63 -35.84 7.42
CA GLU A 138 -9.43 -36.15 6.62
C GLU A 138 -8.30 -36.71 7.51
N GLN A 139 -8.09 -36.15 8.70
CA GLN A 139 -7.11 -36.68 9.65
C GLN A 139 -7.55 -38.05 10.17
N LYS A 140 -8.83 -38.24 10.53
CA LYS A 140 -9.42 -39.54 10.90
C LYS A 140 -9.17 -40.59 9.82
N PHE A 141 -9.41 -40.22 8.55
CA PHE A 141 -9.18 -41.08 7.39
C PHE A 141 -7.73 -41.53 7.28
N PHE A 142 -6.76 -40.61 7.40
CA PHE A 142 -5.35 -40.97 7.34
C PHE A 142 -4.90 -41.82 8.51
N GLU A 143 -5.40 -41.61 9.72
CA GLU A 143 -5.09 -42.43 10.87
C GLU A 143 -5.61 -43.87 10.72
N PHE A 144 -6.82 -44.04 10.12
CA PHE A 144 -7.29 -45.39 9.78
C PHE A 144 -6.41 -46.09 8.72
N LEU A 145 -5.89 -45.36 7.74
CA LEU A 145 -4.96 -45.92 6.78
C LEU A 145 -3.61 -46.29 7.43
N ASP A 146 -3.10 -45.47 8.34
CA ASP A 146 -1.87 -45.73 9.11
C ASP A 146 -2.04 -46.95 10.05
N GLU A 147 -3.28 -47.28 10.45
CA GLU A 147 -3.64 -48.44 11.24
C GLU A 147 -4.01 -49.69 10.41
N GLU A 148 -3.84 -49.60 9.08
CA GLU A 148 -4.23 -50.66 8.14
C GLU A 148 -5.73 -50.99 8.13
N LYS A 149 -6.59 -50.12 8.72
CA LYS A 149 -8.06 -50.24 8.77
C LYS A 149 -8.68 -49.67 7.50
N VAL A 150 -8.38 -50.24 6.36
CA VAL A 150 -8.79 -49.72 5.05
C VAL A 150 -10.32 -49.65 4.91
N MET A 151 -11.07 -50.59 5.51
CA MET A 151 -12.54 -50.60 5.44
C MET A 151 -13.18 -49.43 6.22
N ASP A 152 -12.59 -49.05 7.35
CA ASP A 152 -13.07 -47.92 8.17
C ASP A 152 -12.70 -46.61 7.46
N ALA A 153 -11.49 -46.49 6.87
CA ALA A 153 -11.14 -45.36 6.04
C ALA A 153 -12.10 -45.16 4.84
N LEU A 154 -12.43 -46.27 4.14
CA LEU A 154 -13.38 -46.21 3.02
C LEU A 154 -14.79 -45.82 3.49
N LYS A 155 -15.23 -46.30 4.66
CA LYS A 155 -16.49 -45.91 5.27
C LYS A 155 -16.49 -44.40 5.56
N THR A 156 -15.50 -43.90 6.27
CA THR A 156 -15.33 -42.47 6.57
C THR A 156 -15.38 -41.62 5.31
N LEU A 157 -14.65 -42.01 4.25
CA LEU A 157 -14.66 -41.29 2.98
C LEU A 157 -16.04 -41.20 2.33
N ARG A 158 -16.80 -42.33 2.33
CA ARG A 158 -18.12 -42.41 1.67
C ARG A 158 -19.26 -41.81 2.48
N THR A 159 -19.28 -42.02 3.79
CA THR A 159 -20.41 -41.64 4.63
C THR A 159 -20.25 -40.32 5.35
N GLU A 160 -19.00 -39.86 5.56
CA GLU A 160 -18.71 -38.66 6.35
C GLU A 160 -18.09 -37.53 5.51
N ILE A 161 -17.07 -37.82 4.71
CA ILE A 161 -16.36 -36.80 3.93
C ILE A 161 -17.10 -36.42 2.64
N SER A 162 -17.53 -37.42 1.83
CA SER A 162 -18.20 -37.16 0.54
C SER A 162 -19.49 -36.34 0.66
N PRO A 163 -20.34 -36.55 1.70
CA PRO A 163 -21.58 -35.78 1.87
C PRO A 163 -21.36 -34.29 2.18
N LEU A 164 -20.17 -33.86 2.62
CA LEU A 164 -19.89 -32.46 2.86
C LEU A 164 -19.85 -31.62 1.57
N CYS A 165 -19.70 -32.28 0.42
CA CYS A 165 -19.68 -31.64 -0.92
C CYS A 165 -18.66 -30.52 -1.06
N ILE A 166 -17.53 -30.62 -0.34
CA ILE A 166 -16.43 -29.65 -0.38
C ILE A 166 -15.23 -30.31 -1.04
N ASN A 167 -14.51 -29.57 -1.88
CA ASN A 167 -13.22 -29.96 -2.48
C ASN A 167 -13.24 -31.34 -3.15
N HIS A 168 -14.02 -31.49 -4.20
CA HIS A 168 -14.16 -32.74 -4.97
C HIS A 168 -12.84 -33.28 -5.51
N SER A 169 -11.86 -32.41 -5.81
CA SER A 169 -10.52 -32.84 -6.25
C SER A 169 -9.81 -33.58 -5.12
N ARG A 170 -9.89 -33.04 -3.89
CA ARG A 170 -9.26 -33.65 -2.72
C ARG A 170 -9.91 -34.99 -2.35
N VAL A 171 -11.23 -35.11 -2.47
CA VAL A 171 -11.95 -36.38 -2.28
C VAL A 171 -11.47 -37.45 -3.28
N ARG A 172 -11.18 -37.08 -4.53
CA ARG A 172 -10.61 -38.00 -5.52
C ARG A 172 -9.18 -38.43 -5.14
N GLU A 173 -8.34 -37.51 -4.66
CA GLU A 173 -7.01 -37.84 -4.17
C GLU A 173 -7.06 -38.81 -2.98
N LEU A 174 -7.95 -38.59 -2.02
CA LEU A 174 -8.17 -39.51 -0.91
C LEU A 174 -8.63 -40.90 -1.40
N SER A 175 -9.49 -40.96 -2.42
CA SER A 175 -9.90 -42.22 -3.03
C SER A 175 -8.73 -42.95 -3.69
N LEU A 176 -7.83 -42.23 -4.34
CA LEU A 176 -6.62 -42.80 -4.96
C LEU A 176 -5.61 -43.34 -3.93
N SER A 177 -5.52 -42.69 -2.74
CA SER A 177 -4.61 -43.15 -1.68
C SER A 177 -5.00 -44.52 -1.09
N ILE A 178 -6.28 -44.94 -1.20
CA ILE A 178 -6.76 -46.26 -0.83
C ILE A 178 -6.28 -47.32 -1.85
N VAL A 179 -6.31 -46.98 -3.16
CA VAL A 179 -6.03 -47.94 -4.25
C VAL A 179 -4.53 -48.12 -4.50
N SER A 180 -3.75 -47.06 -4.29
CA SER A 180 -2.31 -47.05 -4.54
C SER A 180 -1.56 -46.44 -3.36
N PRO A 181 -1.34 -47.18 -2.28
CA PRO A 181 -0.63 -46.68 -1.09
C PRO A 181 0.78 -46.20 -1.38
N SER A 182 1.45 -46.75 -2.38
CA SER A 182 2.86 -46.48 -2.70
C SER A 182 3.15 -45.10 -3.26
N HIS A 183 2.16 -44.38 -3.82
CA HIS A 183 2.36 -43.06 -4.41
C HIS A 183 2.11 -41.89 -3.45
N CYS A 184 1.43 -42.14 -2.32
CA CYS A 184 1.16 -41.10 -1.30
C CYS A 184 2.18 -41.06 -0.16
N PHE A 185 3.05 -42.09 -0.05
CA PHE A 185 3.98 -42.24 1.07
C PHE A 185 5.33 -41.52 0.92
N THR A 186 5.49 -40.62 -0.01
CA THR A 186 6.76 -39.88 -0.17
C THR A 186 7.10 -38.92 0.98
N VAL A 187 6.29 -38.80 2.02
CA VAL A 187 6.56 -37.88 3.14
C VAL A 187 6.39 -38.49 4.54
N ARG A 188 6.00 -39.76 4.71
CA ARG A 188 5.86 -40.28 6.08
C ARG A 188 6.63 -41.57 6.31
N SER A 189 7.74 -41.44 7.04
CA SER A 189 8.45 -42.57 7.65
C SER A 189 7.58 -43.22 8.74
N PRO A 190 7.41 -44.53 8.76
CA PRO A 190 6.61 -45.19 9.81
C PRO A 190 7.43 -45.29 11.09
N LYS A 191 7.24 -44.38 12.02
CA LYS A 191 7.61 -44.60 13.44
C LYS A 191 6.94 -43.60 14.38
N GLN A 192 6.13 -44.16 15.29
CA GLN A 192 5.84 -43.72 16.66
C GLN A 192 4.76 -42.67 16.91
N ASP A 193 4.11 -42.82 18.09
CA ASP A 193 3.10 -41.94 18.72
C ASP A 193 3.43 -40.45 18.66
N THR A 194 4.73 -40.11 18.63
CA THR A 194 5.21 -38.73 18.43
C THR A 194 4.84 -38.14 17.06
N SER A 195 4.66 -38.97 16.02
CA SER A 195 4.24 -38.52 14.68
C SER A 195 2.76 -38.19 14.65
N ARG A 196 1.92 -39.01 15.30
CA ARG A 196 0.44 -38.74 15.41
C ARG A 196 0.16 -37.49 16.23
N ALA A 197 0.80 -37.38 17.41
CA ALA A 197 0.64 -36.19 18.25
C ALA A 197 1.03 -34.91 17.48
N ARG A 198 2.11 -34.93 16.71
CA ARG A 198 2.56 -33.80 15.87
C ARG A 198 1.56 -33.52 14.74
N SER A 199 0.97 -34.54 14.13
CA SER A 199 -0.04 -34.40 13.07
C SER A 199 -1.34 -33.77 13.63
N ARG A 200 -1.80 -34.20 14.81
CA ARG A 200 -2.98 -33.64 15.50
C ARG A 200 -2.75 -32.20 15.96
N THR A 201 -1.54 -31.88 16.44
CA THR A 201 -1.17 -30.49 16.76
C THR A 201 -1.23 -29.60 15.52
N LYS A 202 -0.69 -30.09 14.38
CA LYS A 202 -0.76 -29.36 13.11
C LYS A 202 -2.20 -29.18 12.63
N LEU A 203 -3.06 -30.18 12.80
CA LEU A 203 -4.50 -30.04 12.52
C LEU A 203 -5.13 -28.92 13.35
N LEU A 204 -4.81 -28.83 14.65
CA LEU A 204 -5.28 -27.72 15.48
C LEU A 204 -4.82 -26.35 14.99
N GLU A 205 -3.60 -26.24 14.51
CA GLU A 205 -3.08 -25.00 13.90
C GLU A 205 -3.85 -24.64 12.62
N GLU A 206 -4.22 -25.62 11.80
CA GLU A 206 -5.02 -25.41 10.60
C GLU A 206 -6.47 -25.02 10.95
N LEU A 207 -7.06 -25.68 11.94
CA LEU A 207 -8.39 -25.33 12.47
C LEU A 207 -8.41 -23.92 13.08
N GLN A 208 -7.33 -23.51 13.75
CA GLN A 208 -7.20 -22.17 14.31
C GLN A 208 -7.19 -21.08 13.24
N LYS A 209 -6.64 -21.36 12.06
CA LYS A 209 -6.66 -20.42 10.93
C LYS A 209 -8.03 -20.31 10.28
N LEU A 210 -8.80 -21.40 10.31
CA LEU A 210 -10.12 -21.48 9.69
C LEU A 210 -11.23 -20.95 10.59
N LEU A 211 -11.16 -21.22 11.90
CA LEU A 211 -12.19 -20.85 12.85
C LEU A 211 -12.12 -19.35 13.19
N PRO A 212 -13.27 -18.69 13.44
CA PRO A 212 -13.30 -17.28 13.80
C PRO A 212 -12.45 -16.96 15.04
N PRO A 213 -11.80 -15.77 15.10
CA PRO A 213 -11.00 -15.35 16.26
C PRO A 213 -11.77 -15.32 17.59
N THR A 214 -13.11 -15.23 17.55
CA THR A 214 -13.98 -15.33 18.72
C THR A 214 -13.96 -16.71 19.34
N VAL A 215 -13.73 -17.74 18.55
CA VAL A 215 -13.62 -19.15 18.95
C VAL A 215 -12.17 -19.47 19.33
N MET A 216 -11.23 -19.28 18.40
CA MET A 216 -9.82 -19.55 18.61
C MET A 216 -8.97 -18.32 18.25
N ILE A 217 -8.33 -17.71 19.25
CA ILE A 217 -7.50 -16.54 19.04
C ILE A 217 -6.26 -16.93 18.21
N PRO A 218 -5.97 -16.22 17.09
CA PRO A 218 -4.79 -16.48 16.29
C PRO A 218 -3.51 -16.38 17.11
N GLU A 219 -2.50 -17.19 16.77
CA GLU A 219 -1.18 -17.02 17.34
C GLU A 219 -0.59 -15.66 16.99
N ARG A 220 0.21 -15.12 17.91
CA ARG A 220 0.87 -13.83 17.71
C ARG A 220 -0.09 -12.66 17.40
N ARG A 221 -1.36 -12.74 17.88
CA ARG A 221 -2.34 -11.68 17.61
C ARG A 221 -1.94 -10.35 18.23
N LEU A 222 -1.33 -10.37 19.42
CA LEU A 222 -0.84 -9.14 20.08
C LEU A 222 0.27 -8.49 19.27
N GLU A 223 1.26 -9.28 18.84
CA GLU A 223 2.36 -8.80 18.01
C GLU A 223 1.84 -8.17 16.73
N HIS A 224 0.91 -8.85 16.05
CA HIS A 224 0.30 -8.31 14.84
C HIS A 224 -0.46 -7.00 15.05
N LEU A 225 -1.18 -6.85 16.16
CA LEU A 225 -1.84 -5.59 16.51
C LEU A 225 -0.83 -4.47 16.80
N VAL A 226 0.27 -4.80 17.46
CA VAL A 226 1.37 -3.86 17.71
C VAL A 226 2.05 -3.47 16.40
N GLU A 227 2.34 -4.42 15.51
CA GLU A 227 2.90 -4.15 14.18
C GLU A 227 1.99 -3.21 13.37
N GLN A 228 0.67 -3.44 13.40
CA GLN A 228 -0.30 -2.53 12.77
C GLN A 228 -0.28 -1.13 13.39
N ALA A 229 -0.20 -1.02 14.72
CA ALA A 229 -0.12 0.26 15.41
C ALA A 229 1.17 1.01 15.07
N LEU A 230 2.31 0.32 15.01
CA LEU A 230 3.60 0.90 14.58
C LEU A 230 3.56 1.32 13.11
N GLY A 231 2.93 0.54 12.24
CA GLY A 231 2.70 0.92 10.84
C GLY A 231 1.90 2.22 10.73
N LEU A 232 0.81 2.35 11.48
CA LEU A 232 0.01 3.59 11.51
C LEU A 232 0.79 4.79 12.04
N GLN A 233 1.65 4.62 13.05
CA GLN A 233 2.52 5.68 13.55
C GLN A 233 3.54 6.11 12.49
N ARG A 234 4.13 5.15 11.79
CA ARG A 234 5.06 5.40 10.69
C ARG A 234 4.39 6.16 9.55
N ASP A 235 3.22 5.72 9.13
CA ASP A 235 2.43 6.35 8.05
C ASP A 235 1.97 7.77 8.41
N ALA A 236 1.77 8.05 9.71
CA ALA A 236 1.43 9.39 10.20
C ALA A 236 2.66 10.28 10.42
N CYS A 237 3.87 9.73 10.43
CA CYS A 237 5.09 10.49 10.64
C CYS A 237 5.46 11.30 9.40
N MET A 238 5.45 12.65 9.50
CA MET A 238 5.66 13.57 8.38
C MET A 238 7.02 13.44 7.69
N PHE A 239 8.03 12.92 8.38
CA PHE A 239 9.40 12.89 7.87
C PHE A 239 9.97 11.48 7.72
N HIS A 240 9.15 10.44 7.90
CA HIS A 240 9.63 9.06 7.79
C HIS A 240 10.01 8.70 6.35
N ASN A 241 11.31 8.44 6.13
CA ASN A 241 11.86 8.14 4.80
C ASN A 241 13.07 7.16 4.88
N SER A 242 13.18 6.38 5.94
CA SER A 242 14.25 5.41 6.13
C SER A 242 13.71 4.02 6.47
N LEU A 243 14.37 2.98 5.95
CA LEU A 243 14.06 1.58 6.28
C LEU A 243 14.72 1.12 7.59
N ASP A 244 15.79 1.80 8.02
CA ASP A 244 16.72 1.30 9.05
C ASP A 244 16.45 1.85 10.45
N GLU A 245 15.36 2.60 10.65
CA GLU A 245 15.04 3.12 11.97
C GLU A 245 14.25 2.10 12.78
N ASP A 246 14.85 1.67 13.91
CA ASP A 246 14.18 0.89 14.94
C ASP A 246 13.03 1.71 15.55
N ILE A 247 11.80 1.26 15.33
CA ILE A 247 10.63 1.90 15.91
C ILE A 247 10.46 1.41 17.35
N SER A 248 10.57 2.33 18.31
CA SER A 248 10.41 2.01 19.73
C SER A 248 8.94 1.82 20.10
N LEU A 249 8.66 0.82 20.94
CA LEU A 249 7.34 0.64 21.56
C LEU A 249 7.10 1.57 22.77
N PHE A 250 8.14 2.28 23.23
CA PHE A 250 8.08 3.11 24.43
C PHE A 250 7.75 4.57 24.16
N ALA A 251 7.83 4.98 22.91
CA ALA A 251 7.55 6.35 22.48
C ALA A 251 6.91 6.35 21.09
N ASP A 252 6.09 7.36 20.82
CA ASP A 252 5.52 7.58 19.50
C ASP A 252 6.62 7.88 18.49
N HIS A 253 6.47 7.33 17.28
CA HIS A 253 7.46 7.46 16.23
C HIS A 253 7.51 8.89 15.67
N GLN A 254 8.69 9.50 15.67
CA GLN A 254 8.96 10.83 15.09
C GLN A 254 10.34 10.85 14.45
N CYS A 255 10.40 11.10 13.16
CA CYS A 255 11.65 11.29 12.42
C CYS A 255 12.04 12.76 12.35
N ALA A 256 13.35 12.99 12.23
CA ALA A 256 13.88 14.32 11.97
C ALA A 256 13.64 14.74 10.51
N ARG A 257 13.54 16.04 10.25
CA ARG A 257 13.33 16.61 8.92
C ARG A 257 14.48 16.37 7.94
N ASP A 258 15.64 15.97 8.43
CA ASP A 258 16.84 15.69 7.62
C ASP A 258 16.70 14.46 6.71
N GLN A 259 15.64 13.67 6.87
CA GLN A 259 15.32 12.53 6.00
C GLN A 259 14.72 12.95 4.63
N ILE A 260 14.36 14.21 4.46
CA ILE A 260 13.78 14.72 3.21
C ILE A 260 14.88 15.28 2.30
N PRO A 261 14.87 14.98 0.99
CA PRO A 261 15.80 15.59 0.04
C PRO A 261 15.59 17.10 -0.01
N SER A 262 16.53 17.86 0.54
CA SER A 262 16.40 19.31 0.70
C SER A 262 17.55 20.10 0.06
N TYR A 263 18.59 19.42 -0.40
CA TYR A 263 19.77 20.06 -0.98
C TYR A 263 19.97 19.65 -2.44
N ALA A 264 20.27 20.63 -3.28
CA ALA A 264 20.74 20.38 -4.64
C ALA A 264 22.13 19.74 -4.58
N LEU A 265 22.21 18.48 -4.99
CA LEU A 265 23.49 17.78 -5.10
C LEU A 265 24.27 18.35 -6.29
N GLN A 266 25.49 18.78 -6.06
CA GLN A 266 26.43 19.00 -7.16
C GLN A 266 26.91 17.62 -7.64
N VAL A 267 26.48 17.26 -8.83
CA VAL A 267 27.02 16.08 -9.49
C VAL A 267 28.30 16.55 -10.21
N ASP A 268 29.44 16.14 -9.67
CA ASP A 268 30.74 16.46 -10.28
C ASP A 268 30.80 15.93 -11.72
N ALA A 269 31.55 16.61 -12.57
CA ALA A 269 31.71 16.25 -13.97
C ALA A 269 32.23 14.81 -14.21
N ASN A 270 32.75 14.18 -13.17
CA ASN A 270 33.16 12.76 -13.16
C ASN A 270 32.03 11.78 -12.80
N GLY A 271 30.87 12.26 -12.31
CA GLY A 271 29.75 11.41 -11.87
C GLY A 271 28.65 11.22 -12.90
N ILE A 272 28.47 12.16 -13.83
CA ILE A 272 27.50 12.08 -14.93
C ILE A 272 28.20 12.38 -16.24
N SER A 273 28.19 11.41 -17.16
CA SER A 273 28.66 11.58 -18.53
C SER A 273 27.50 11.40 -19.51
N LEU A 274 27.51 12.18 -20.59
CA LEU A 274 26.59 11.97 -21.69
C LEU A 274 26.91 10.63 -22.36
N LYS A 275 26.00 9.64 -22.22
CA LYS A 275 26.19 8.32 -22.80
C LYS A 275 25.80 8.31 -24.27
N HIS A 276 24.62 8.76 -24.60
CA HIS A 276 24.09 8.80 -25.96
C HIS A 276 23.27 10.07 -26.20
N LYS A 277 23.28 10.54 -27.44
CA LYS A 277 22.34 11.53 -27.97
C LYS A 277 21.43 10.83 -28.95
N LEU A 278 20.19 10.56 -28.55
CA LEU A 278 19.18 9.90 -29.39
C LEU A 278 18.66 10.89 -30.42
N SER A 279 18.99 10.67 -31.69
CA SER A 279 18.64 11.57 -32.79
C SER A 279 17.70 10.85 -33.77
N GLY A 280 16.58 11.48 -34.13
CA GLY A 280 15.59 10.90 -35.05
C GLY A 280 14.28 11.66 -35.07
N HIS A 281 13.85 12.20 -33.92
CA HIS A 281 12.70 13.09 -33.88
C HIS A 281 13.00 14.42 -34.57
N GLN A 282 12.07 14.87 -35.42
CA GLN A 282 12.16 16.15 -36.12
C GLN A 282 11.40 17.27 -35.40
N LYS A 283 10.55 16.92 -34.45
CA LYS A 283 9.75 17.83 -33.61
C LYS A 283 10.00 17.56 -32.13
N PRO A 284 9.59 18.45 -31.23
CA PRO A 284 9.77 18.29 -29.78
C PRO A 284 9.19 16.98 -29.26
N VAL A 285 9.97 16.31 -28.39
CA VAL A 285 9.56 15.13 -27.64
C VAL A 285 8.83 15.58 -26.37
N SER A 286 7.67 15.00 -26.09
CA SER A 286 6.83 15.35 -24.94
C SER A 286 6.78 14.26 -23.87
N SER A 287 7.10 13.02 -24.23
CA SER A 287 7.03 11.89 -23.32
C SER A 287 8.18 10.91 -23.54
N VAL A 288 8.68 10.35 -22.45
CA VAL A 288 9.73 9.32 -22.42
C VAL A 288 9.27 8.25 -21.43
N SER A 289 9.38 6.98 -21.80
CA SER A 289 9.05 5.86 -20.92
C SER A 289 10.14 4.79 -21.00
N TRP A 290 10.68 4.38 -19.86
CA TRP A 290 11.62 3.26 -19.75
C TRP A 290 10.90 1.93 -19.84
N SER A 291 11.54 0.95 -20.45
CA SER A 291 11.12 -0.44 -20.38
C SER A 291 11.26 -0.98 -18.93
N PRO A 292 10.47 -1.98 -18.53
CA PRO A 292 10.54 -2.54 -17.17
C PRO A 292 11.91 -3.15 -16.80
N ASP A 293 12.72 -3.49 -17.80
CA ASP A 293 14.08 -4.05 -17.65
C ASP A 293 15.19 -3.00 -17.72
N ASP A 294 14.84 -1.69 -17.84
CA ASP A 294 15.76 -0.54 -17.97
C ASP A 294 16.71 -0.58 -19.19
N HIS A 295 16.43 -1.43 -20.19
CA HIS A 295 17.30 -1.56 -21.36
C HIS A 295 16.83 -0.75 -22.57
N GLN A 296 15.59 -0.36 -22.61
CA GLN A 296 15.01 0.32 -23.75
C GLN A 296 14.21 1.55 -23.35
N LEU A 297 14.02 2.46 -24.29
CA LEU A 297 13.25 3.69 -24.13
C LEU A 297 12.20 3.79 -25.21
N LEU A 298 11.01 4.27 -24.84
CA LEU A 298 10.02 4.79 -25.76
C LEU A 298 10.02 6.31 -25.69
N THR A 299 9.91 6.94 -26.84
CA THR A 299 9.73 8.39 -26.94
C THR A 299 8.62 8.72 -27.89
N CYS A 300 7.77 9.67 -27.54
CA CYS A 300 6.78 10.25 -28.43
C CYS A 300 6.65 11.75 -28.22
N GLY A 301 6.04 12.43 -29.16
CA GLY A 301 5.88 13.88 -29.10
C GLY A 301 5.07 14.44 -30.25
N VAL A 302 5.34 15.71 -30.59
CA VAL A 302 4.60 16.48 -31.61
C VAL A 302 4.73 15.89 -33.02
N GLU A 303 5.68 15.00 -33.23
CA GLU A 303 5.87 14.27 -34.50
C GLU A 303 4.78 13.21 -34.75
N GLU A 304 4.06 12.84 -33.70
CA GLU A 304 2.96 11.89 -33.75
C GLU A 304 3.37 10.43 -34.08
N VAL A 305 4.65 10.10 -33.81
CA VAL A 305 5.18 8.74 -33.90
C VAL A 305 5.78 8.32 -32.56
N VAL A 306 5.81 7.03 -32.27
CA VAL A 306 6.52 6.45 -31.13
C VAL A 306 7.80 5.81 -31.64
N ARG A 307 8.93 6.12 -31.02
CA ARG A 307 10.23 5.51 -31.31
C ARG A 307 10.70 4.67 -30.15
N ARG A 308 11.22 3.50 -30.43
CA ARG A 308 11.85 2.59 -29.49
C ARG A 308 13.37 2.62 -29.69
N TRP A 309 14.10 2.80 -28.62
CA TRP A 309 15.55 2.95 -28.59
C TRP A 309 16.20 1.92 -27.70
N ASP A 310 17.37 1.45 -28.07
CA ASP A 310 18.26 0.71 -27.17
C ASP A 310 19.06 1.68 -26.32
N ALA A 311 18.99 1.54 -24.99
CA ALA A 311 19.68 2.45 -24.05
C ALA A 311 21.20 2.19 -23.98
N SER A 312 21.67 1.04 -24.44
CA SER A 312 23.08 0.67 -24.43
C SER A 312 23.83 1.19 -25.64
N SER A 313 23.27 1.09 -26.83
CA SER A 313 23.84 1.53 -28.10
C SER A 313 23.40 2.93 -28.53
N GLY A 314 22.22 3.38 -28.07
CA GLY A 314 21.60 4.63 -28.53
C GLY A 314 20.92 4.53 -29.89
N GLU A 315 20.78 3.32 -30.43
CA GLU A 315 20.17 3.08 -31.74
C GLU A 315 18.64 3.06 -31.67
N CYS A 316 17.99 3.56 -32.74
CA CYS A 316 16.55 3.46 -32.90
C CYS A 316 16.19 2.07 -33.41
N LEU A 317 15.54 1.25 -32.57
CA LEU A 317 15.18 -0.12 -32.87
C LEU A 317 13.93 -0.22 -33.76
N SER A 318 12.94 0.63 -33.52
CA SER A 318 11.67 0.60 -34.24
C SER A 318 10.98 1.96 -34.19
N VAL A 319 10.15 2.21 -35.20
CA VAL A 319 9.27 3.37 -35.28
C VAL A 319 7.85 2.84 -35.45
N TYR A 320 6.96 3.26 -34.56
CA TYR A 320 5.55 2.91 -34.60
C TYR A 320 4.76 4.09 -35.11
N GLU A 321 4.00 3.86 -36.15
CA GLU A 321 3.15 4.88 -36.77
C GLU A 321 1.82 4.26 -37.22
N LYS A 322 0.76 5.02 -37.19
CA LYS A 322 -0.54 4.62 -37.68
C LYS A 322 -0.91 5.53 -38.85
N ALA A 323 -1.12 4.94 -40.03
CA ALA A 323 -1.31 5.68 -41.26
C ALA A 323 -2.38 6.78 -41.14
N GLY A 324 -1.98 8.05 -41.29
CA GLY A 324 -2.84 9.21 -41.23
C GLY A 324 -3.33 9.58 -39.80
N LEU A 325 -2.80 8.94 -38.78
CA LEU A 325 -3.18 9.19 -37.40
C LEU A 325 -1.93 9.41 -36.53
N GLY A 326 -1.98 10.38 -35.64
CA GLY A 326 -0.87 10.69 -34.72
C GLY A 326 -0.95 9.94 -33.40
N MET A 327 0.22 9.51 -32.89
CA MET A 327 0.37 8.95 -31.56
C MET A 327 0.82 10.04 -30.59
N VAL A 328 0.07 10.20 -29.50
CA VAL A 328 0.27 11.33 -28.56
C VAL A 328 0.83 10.91 -27.20
N SER A 329 0.72 9.63 -26.87
CA SER A 329 1.26 9.04 -25.64
C SER A 329 1.73 7.62 -25.88
N CYS A 330 2.66 7.13 -25.07
CA CYS A 330 3.17 5.77 -25.14
C CYS A 330 3.52 5.22 -23.76
N GLY A 331 3.45 3.91 -23.63
CA GLY A 331 3.81 3.19 -22.40
C GLY A 331 4.15 1.72 -22.70
N TRP A 332 4.85 1.09 -21.77
CA TRP A 332 5.20 -0.31 -21.82
C TRP A 332 4.18 -1.17 -21.10
N SER A 333 3.99 -2.41 -21.57
CA SER A 333 3.38 -3.44 -20.76
C SER A 333 4.33 -3.81 -19.59
N PRO A 334 3.81 -4.24 -18.44
CA PRO A 334 4.62 -4.58 -17.27
C PRO A 334 5.65 -5.68 -17.50
N ASP A 335 5.37 -6.58 -18.45
CA ASP A 335 6.28 -7.67 -18.85
C ASP A 335 7.23 -7.28 -20.00
N GLY A 336 7.17 -6.03 -20.49
CA GLY A 336 8.02 -5.51 -21.55
C GLY A 336 7.78 -6.08 -22.93
N LYS A 337 6.74 -6.90 -23.14
CA LYS A 337 6.50 -7.57 -24.43
C LYS A 337 5.69 -6.75 -25.41
N TRP A 338 4.91 -5.81 -24.92
CA TRP A 338 4.01 -4.98 -25.74
C TRP A 338 4.18 -3.50 -25.42
N ILE A 339 3.77 -2.69 -26.38
CA ILE A 339 3.75 -1.23 -26.27
C ILE A 339 2.31 -0.77 -26.45
N PHE A 340 1.92 0.22 -25.66
CA PHE A 340 0.64 0.88 -25.79
C PHE A 340 0.81 2.31 -26.28
N SER A 341 -0.07 2.77 -27.13
CA SER A 341 -0.09 4.15 -27.59
C SER A 341 -1.50 4.72 -27.59
N GLY A 342 -1.61 5.96 -27.12
CA GLY A 342 -2.81 6.77 -27.33
C GLY A 342 -2.77 7.42 -28.70
N VAL A 343 -3.84 7.30 -29.46
CA VAL A 343 -3.95 7.81 -30.83
C VAL A 343 -4.93 8.97 -30.89
N ASN A 344 -4.69 9.97 -31.74
CA ASN A 344 -5.56 11.15 -31.85
C ASN A 344 -6.93 10.87 -32.48
N ASP A 345 -7.17 9.66 -33.02
CA ASP A 345 -8.51 9.18 -33.38
C ASP A 345 -9.35 8.69 -32.19
N LYS A 346 -8.86 8.89 -30.95
CA LYS A 346 -9.50 8.50 -29.68
C LYS A 346 -9.41 6.99 -29.38
N SER A 347 -8.50 6.30 -30.03
CA SER A 347 -8.22 4.90 -29.76
C SER A 347 -6.94 4.70 -28.92
N ILE A 348 -6.89 3.59 -28.23
CA ILE A 348 -5.68 3.06 -27.59
C ILE A 348 -5.28 1.84 -28.39
N SER A 349 -4.06 1.84 -28.92
CA SER A 349 -3.53 0.73 -29.70
C SER A 349 -2.45 -0.02 -28.94
N MET A 350 -2.47 -1.34 -29.02
CA MET A 350 -1.44 -2.23 -28.49
C MET A 350 -0.60 -2.77 -29.63
N TRP A 351 0.71 -2.72 -29.45
CA TRP A 351 1.70 -3.07 -30.48
C TRP A 351 2.64 -4.16 -29.98
N GLU A 352 2.98 -5.06 -30.88
CA GLU A 352 4.12 -5.94 -30.69
C GLU A 352 5.43 -5.18 -30.92
N LEU A 353 6.55 -5.69 -30.38
CA LEU A 353 7.85 -5.00 -30.50
C LEU A 353 8.34 -4.91 -31.96
N ASP A 354 7.85 -5.76 -32.86
CA ASP A 354 8.14 -5.74 -34.29
C ASP A 354 7.39 -4.63 -35.08
N GLY A 355 6.45 -3.92 -34.43
CA GLY A 355 5.66 -2.85 -35.03
C GLY A 355 4.28 -3.27 -35.49
N ARG A 356 3.86 -4.52 -35.27
CA ARG A 356 2.51 -4.99 -35.64
C ARG A 356 1.49 -4.55 -34.60
N GLU A 357 0.39 -3.93 -35.02
CA GLU A 357 -0.74 -3.63 -34.15
C GLU A 357 -1.50 -4.93 -33.83
N LEU A 358 -1.63 -5.21 -32.52
CA LEU A 358 -2.31 -6.40 -32.01
C LEU A 358 -3.77 -6.14 -31.72
N GLU A 359 -4.07 -5.08 -30.97
CA GLU A 359 -5.41 -4.71 -30.56
C GLU A 359 -5.59 -3.19 -30.60
N CYS A 360 -6.82 -2.77 -30.81
CA CYS A 360 -7.21 -1.38 -30.80
C CYS A 360 -8.54 -1.22 -30.04
N TRP A 361 -8.52 -0.39 -29.00
CA TRP A 361 -9.72 -0.08 -28.22
C TRP A 361 -10.17 1.34 -28.53
N LYS A 362 -11.46 1.48 -28.83
CA LYS A 362 -12.09 2.77 -29.05
C LYS A 362 -13.28 2.92 -28.10
N GLY A 363 -13.09 3.69 -27.03
CA GLY A 363 -14.14 3.95 -26.03
C GLY A 363 -15.32 4.71 -26.64
N GLN A 364 -16.54 4.41 -26.16
CA GLN A 364 -17.77 5.07 -26.66
C GLN A 364 -17.83 6.56 -26.30
N ARG A 365 -17.17 6.97 -25.22
CA ARG A 365 -17.24 8.33 -24.64
C ARG A 365 -15.92 9.10 -24.68
N THR A 366 -14.88 8.57 -25.28
CA THR A 366 -13.57 9.25 -25.36
C THR A 366 -13.61 10.37 -26.39
N LEU A 367 -13.11 11.55 -26.00
CA LEU A 367 -12.99 12.71 -26.89
C LEU A 367 -11.55 12.93 -27.38
N LYS A 368 -10.56 12.62 -26.55
CA LYS A 368 -9.13 12.78 -26.83
C LYS A 368 -8.35 11.91 -25.84
N ILE A 369 -7.27 11.28 -26.26
CA ILE A 369 -6.32 10.62 -25.38
C ILE A 369 -5.06 11.49 -25.36
N SER A 370 -4.68 12.02 -24.20
CA SER A 370 -3.53 12.91 -24.04
C SER A 370 -2.42 12.36 -23.16
N ASP A 371 -2.73 11.44 -22.28
CA ASP A 371 -1.77 10.73 -21.43
C ASP A 371 -2.26 9.31 -21.17
N LEU A 372 -1.35 8.34 -20.95
CA LEU A 372 -1.67 6.93 -20.81
C LEU A 372 -0.66 6.25 -19.88
N GLU A 373 -1.17 5.46 -18.95
CA GLU A 373 -0.42 4.55 -18.09
C GLU A 373 -1.12 3.20 -17.97
N ILE A 374 -0.38 2.18 -17.56
CA ILE A 374 -0.88 0.82 -17.37
C ILE A 374 -0.51 0.36 -15.98
N THR A 375 -1.45 -0.30 -15.30
CA THR A 375 -1.19 -0.89 -13.98
C THR A 375 -0.08 -1.94 -14.05
N SER A 376 0.70 -2.07 -12.97
CA SER A 376 1.84 -2.99 -12.89
C SER A 376 1.47 -4.47 -13.04
N ASP A 377 0.18 -4.82 -12.86
CA ASP A 377 -0.38 -6.14 -13.14
C ASP A 377 -0.86 -6.31 -14.59
N GLY A 378 -0.80 -5.24 -15.40
CA GLY A 378 -1.21 -5.23 -16.79
C GLY A 378 -2.72 -5.32 -17.06
N LYS A 379 -3.55 -5.25 -16.00
CA LYS A 379 -5.01 -5.46 -16.13
C LYS A 379 -5.76 -4.21 -16.56
N GLN A 380 -5.34 -3.04 -16.09
CA GLN A 380 -6.04 -1.80 -16.37
C GLN A 380 -5.20 -0.83 -17.18
N ILE A 381 -5.84 -0.17 -18.13
CA ILE A 381 -5.30 0.96 -18.88
C ILE A 381 -5.95 2.23 -18.35
N ILE A 382 -5.14 3.21 -17.98
CA ILE A 382 -5.57 4.49 -17.45
C ILE A 382 -5.21 5.56 -18.46
N SER A 383 -6.15 6.42 -18.83
CA SER A 383 -5.88 7.49 -19.78
C SER A 383 -6.76 8.72 -19.55
N ILE A 384 -6.25 9.90 -19.85
CA ILE A 384 -7.08 11.11 -19.93
C ILE A 384 -7.88 11.01 -21.22
N CYS A 385 -9.19 10.86 -21.09
CA CYS A 385 -10.11 10.67 -22.21
C CYS A 385 -10.92 11.92 -22.56
N ARG A 386 -11.00 12.89 -21.64
CA ARG A 386 -11.63 14.21 -21.80
C ARG A 386 -10.84 15.24 -21.03
N GLU A 387 -11.16 16.52 -21.21
CA GLU A 387 -10.51 17.60 -20.45
C GLU A 387 -10.67 17.44 -18.92
N THR A 388 -11.80 16.88 -18.50
CA THR A 388 -12.16 16.74 -17.07
C THR A 388 -12.36 15.28 -16.62
N ALA A 389 -11.96 14.29 -17.44
CA ALA A 389 -12.20 12.90 -17.09
C ALA A 389 -11.04 11.96 -17.43
N ILE A 390 -10.76 11.04 -16.52
CA ILE A 390 -9.83 9.93 -16.68
C ILE A 390 -10.62 8.64 -16.83
N LEU A 391 -10.28 7.86 -17.86
CA LEU A 391 -10.78 6.52 -18.11
C LEU A 391 -9.89 5.50 -17.42
N LEU A 392 -10.50 4.57 -16.69
CA LEU A 392 -9.90 3.34 -16.22
C LEU A 392 -10.58 2.18 -16.97
N LEU A 393 -9.85 1.56 -17.89
CA LEU A 393 -10.33 0.47 -18.73
C LEU A 393 -9.78 -0.86 -18.22
N ASP A 394 -10.64 -1.74 -17.75
CA ASP A 394 -10.27 -3.13 -17.50
C ASP A 394 -10.14 -3.87 -18.85
N ARG A 395 -8.97 -4.45 -19.11
CA ARG A 395 -8.66 -5.09 -20.39
C ARG A 395 -9.41 -6.40 -20.60
N GLU A 396 -9.58 -7.19 -19.54
CA GLU A 396 -10.21 -8.51 -19.60
C GLU A 396 -11.73 -8.39 -19.55
N ALA A 397 -12.25 -7.68 -18.56
CA ALA A 397 -13.68 -7.49 -18.39
C ALA A 397 -14.30 -6.51 -19.40
N LYS A 398 -13.48 -5.68 -20.07
CA LYS A 398 -13.92 -4.58 -20.97
C LYS A 398 -14.84 -3.59 -20.27
N VAL A 399 -14.65 -3.40 -18.95
CA VAL A 399 -15.42 -2.46 -18.13
C VAL A 399 -14.70 -1.12 -18.10
N GLU A 400 -15.45 -0.05 -18.32
CA GLU A 400 -14.98 1.33 -18.26
C GLU A 400 -15.46 1.96 -16.94
N ARG A 401 -14.51 2.53 -16.15
CA ARG A 401 -14.79 3.39 -15.00
C ARG A 401 -14.21 4.77 -15.27
N PHE A 402 -14.81 5.82 -14.71
CA PHE A 402 -14.38 7.19 -14.94
C PHE A 402 -14.16 7.94 -13.63
N ILE A 403 -13.04 8.67 -13.53
CA ILE A 403 -12.84 9.73 -12.56
C ILE A 403 -13.22 11.03 -13.27
N GLU A 404 -14.19 11.74 -12.72
CA GLU A 404 -14.63 13.03 -13.24
C GLU A 404 -14.23 14.15 -12.27
N GLU A 405 -13.63 15.22 -12.81
CA GLU A 405 -13.18 16.40 -12.09
C GLU A 405 -13.94 17.65 -12.57
N ASP A 406 -14.05 18.65 -11.69
CA ASP A 406 -14.69 19.92 -12.03
C ASP A 406 -13.79 20.85 -12.87
N GLN A 407 -12.50 20.51 -12.97
CA GLN A 407 -11.48 21.31 -13.64
C GLN A 407 -10.72 20.50 -14.70
N THR A 408 -10.12 21.21 -15.65
CA THR A 408 -9.31 20.57 -16.69
C THR A 408 -8.14 19.78 -16.08
N ILE A 409 -8.07 18.51 -16.41
CA ILE A 409 -6.99 17.61 -16.07
C ILE A 409 -5.85 17.82 -17.06
N THR A 410 -4.65 17.89 -16.57
CA THR A 410 -3.49 18.20 -17.40
C THR A 410 -2.46 17.10 -17.47
N SER A 411 -2.34 16.33 -16.42
CA SER A 411 -1.53 15.11 -16.33
C SER A 411 -1.99 14.27 -15.15
N PHE A 412 -1.56 13.04 -15.10
CA PHE A 412 -1.75 12.18 -13.95
C PHE A 412 -0.50 11.32 -13.72
N SER A 413 -0.44 10.65 -12.59
CA SER A 413 0.61 9.70 -12.24
C SER A 413 0.04 8.59 -11.36
N LEU A 414 0.36 7.36 -11.67
CA LEU A 414 -0.12 6.17 -10.96
C LEU A 414 0.86 5.80 -9.83
N SER A 415 0.34 5.39 -8.69
CA SER A 415 1.16 4.83 -7.63
C SER A 415 1.68 3.43 -8.01
N ARG A 416 2.85 3.05 -7.49
CA ARG A 416 3.49 1.76 -7.79
C ARG A 416 2.65 0.56 -7.35
N ASP A 417 1.86 0.72 -6.28
CA ASP A 417 0.95 -0.29 -5.76
C ASP A 417 -0.38 -0.38 -6.51
N ASN A 418 -0.58 0.45 -7.55
CA ASN A 418 -1.81 0.59 -8.35
C ASN A 418 -3.06 1.01 -7.55
N ARG A 419 -2.89 1.57 -6.35
CA ARG A 419 -4.01 1.93 -5.47
C ARG A 419 -4.42 3.38 -5.59
N PHE A 420 -3.51 4.25 -6.00
CA PHE A 420 -3.71 5.69 -6.00
C PHE A 420 -3.33 6.33 -7.33
N LEU A 421 -4.04 7.39 -7.66
CA LEU A 421 -3.78 8.22 -8.82
C LEU A 421 -3.64 9.69 -8.40
N LEU A 422 -2.52 10.31 -8.75
CA LEU A 422 -2.36 11.77 -8.65
C LEU A 422 -2.93 12.41 -9.92
N VAL A 423 -3.83 13.35 -9.77
CA VAL A 423 -4.48 14.06 -10.86
C VAL A 423 -4.13 15.55 -10.76
N ASN A 424 -3.39 16.05 -11.74
CA ASN A 424 -3.00 17.45 -11.81
C ASN A 424 -4.08 18.27 -12.53
N LEU A 425 -4.57 19.31 -11.88
CA LEU A 425 -5.66 20.15 -12.38
C LEU A 425 -5.15 21.52 -12.80
N LEU A 426 -5.86 22.19 -13.70
CA LEU A 426 -5.50 23.52 -14.19
C LEU A 426 -5.63 24.60 -13.11
N ASN A 427 -6.47 24.40 -12.09
CA ASN A 427 -6.72 25.33 -10.98
C ASN A 427 -5.62 25.35 -9.90
N GLN A 428 -4.44 24.80 -10.16
CA GLN A 428 -3.32 24.72 -9.21
C GLN A 428 -3.59 23.79 -8.03
N GLU A 429 -4.39 22.75 -8.24
CA GLU A 429 -4.59 21.67 -7.27
C GLU A 429 -4.07 20.34 -7.85
N ILE A 430 -3.59 19.47 -6.98
CA ILE A 430 -3.33 18.08 -7.28
C ILE A 430 -4.27 17.26 -6.40
N HIS A 431 -5.04 16.39 -7.00
CA HIS A 431 -5.97 15.51 -6.31
C HIS A 431 -5.40 14.10 -6.22
N LEU A 432 -5.53 13.47 -5.05
CA LEU A 432 -5.20 12.06 -4.83
C LEU A 432 -6.49 11.25 -4.82
N TRP A 433 -6.63 10.37 -5.78
CA TRP A 433 -7.75 9.44 -5.89
C TRP A 433 -7.33 8.03 -5.49
N SER A 434 -8.15 7.33 -4.71
CA SER A 434 -8.10 5.87 -4.59
C SER A 434 -8.83 5.28 -5.80
N ILE A 435 -8.20 4.30 -6.46
CA ILE A 435 -8.74 3.64 -7.67
C ILE A 435 -9.05 2.16 -7.46
N GLU A 436 -9.06 1.71 -6.20
CA GLU A 436 -9.52 0.38 -5.82
C GLU A 436 -11.01 0.18 -6.19
N ASP A 437 -11.76 -0.56 -5.41
CA ASP A 437 -13.15 -0.91 -5.72
C ASP A 437 -14.04 0.32 -5.89
N ASP A 438 -13.97 1.28 -4.96
CA ASP A 438 -14.69 2.54 -5.01
C ASP A 438 -13.75 3.70 -5.35
N LEU A 439 -14.04 4.42 -6.44
CA LEU A 439 -13.31 5.63 -6.82
C LEU A 439 -13.58 6.74 -5.80
N LYS A 440 -12.56 7.10 -5.00
CA LYS A 440 -12.71 8.07 -3.91
C LYS A 440 -11.59 9.11 -3.92
N LEU A 441 -11.96 10.37 -3.82
CA LEU A 441 -11.02 11.46 -3.56
C LEU A 441 -10.51 11.37 -2.12
N VAL A 442 -9.20 11.18 -1.95
CA VAL A 442 -8.54 10.98 -0.66
C VAL A 442 -7.97 12.27 -0.11
N SER A 443 -7.24 13.02 -0.93
CA SER A 443 -6.54 14.24 -0.50
C SER A 443 -6.38 15.25 -1.63
N LYS A 444 -6.08 16.50 -1.26
CA LYS A 444 -5.82 17.61 -2.19
C LYS A 444 -4.55 18.34 -1.76
N TYR A 445 -3.65 18.60 -2.72
CA TYR A 445 -2.40 19.32 -2.49
C TYR A 445 -2.43 20.66 -3.19
N ARG A 446 -2.00 21.70 -2.47
CA ARG A 446 -2.05 23.09 -2.90
C ARG A 446 -0.75 23.81 -2.58
N GLY A 447 -0.58 25.03 -3.18
CA GLY A 447 0.53 25.93 -2.87
C GLY A 447 1.47 26.15 -4.05
N HIS A 448 1.63 25.17 -4.96
CA HIS A 448 2.38 25.36 -6.20
C HIS A 448 1.62 26.29 -7.17
N LYS A 449 2.37 26.95 -8.04
CA LYS A 449 1.81 27.86 -9.04
C LYS A 449 1.82 27.22 -10.43
N ARG A 450 0.69 27.39 -11.11
CA ARG A 450 0.50 26.88 -12.45
C ARG A 450 -0.52 27.71 -13.21
N THR A 451 -0.17 28.16 -14.38
CA THR A 451 -1.04 28.96 -15.25
C THR A 451 -0.96 28.56 -16.71
N ARG A 452 0.23 28.24 -17.22
CA ARG A 452 0.49 28.04 -18.65
C ARG A 452 1.01 26.67 -19.03
N PHE A 453 1.84 26.08 -18.17
CA PHE A 453 2.57 24.85 -18.50
C PHE A 453 1.90 23.58 -17.98
N ILE A 454 2.13 22.48 -18.67
CA ILE A 454 1.80 21.16 -18.13
C ILE A 454 2.92 20.81 -17.15
N ILE A 455 2.57 20.72 -15.88
CA ILE A 455 3.48 20.34 -14.81
C ILE A 455 3.08 18.93 -14.35
N ARG A 456 4.07 18.04 -14.26
CA ARG A 456 3.86 16.68 -13.80
C ARG A 456 4.24 16.55 -12.33
N SER A 457 3.42 15.84 -11.57
CA SER A 457 3.72 15.41 -10.20
C SER A 457 4.13 13.95 -10.18
N CYS A 458 4.80 13.53 -9.12
CA CYS A 458 5.16 12.12 -8.91
C CYS A 458 4.99 11.73 -7.44
N PHE A 459 4.80 10.44 -7.22
CA PHE A 459 4.97 9.82 -5.90
C PHE A 459 6.44 9.61 -5.59
N GLY A 460 6.81 9.64 -4.32
CA GLY A 460 8.17 9.37 -3.91
C GLY A 460 8.38 9.12 -2.43
N GLY A 461 9.65 8.95 -2.07
CA GLY A 461 10.02 8.55 -0.73
C GLY A 461 9.79 7.06 -0.46
N LEU A 462 10.05 6.66 0.77
CA LEU A 462 9.79 5.31 1.24
C LEU A 462 8.29 5.03 1.17
N GLU A 463 7.91 3.87 0.62
CA GLU A 463 6.51 3.46 0.45
C GLU A 463 5.63 4.52 -0.24
N GLN A 464 6.27 5.41 -1.01
CA GLN A 464 5.60 6.53 -1.67
C GLN A 464 4.86 7.47 -0.70
N ALA A 465 5.46 7.73 0.47
CA ALA A 465 4.89 8.58 1.51
C ALA A 465 4.79 10.06 1.11
N PHE A 466 5.44 10.46 0.02
CA PHE A 466 5.50 11.86 -0.43
C PHE A 466 4.93 12.03 -1.83
N VAL A 467 4.49 13.26 -2.08
CA VAL A 467 4.09 13.76 -3.40
C VAL A 467 4.99 14.93 -3.74
N ALA A 468 5.58 14.94 -4.94
CA ALA A 468 6.36 16.07 -5.42
C ALA A 468 5.78 16.63 -6.70
N SER A 469 5.88 17.95 -6.88
CA SER A 469 5.51 18.65 -8.11
C SER A 469 6.45 19.81 -8.40
N GLY A 470 6.68 20.07 -9.68
CA GLY A 470 7.26 21.32 -10.13
C GLY A 470 6.28 22.49 -9.97
N SER A 471 6.75 23.70 -10.24
CA SER A 471 5.94 24.91 -10.14
C SER A 471 6.48 26.01 -11.08
N GLU A 472 5.59 26.88 -11.57
CA GLU A 472 5.97 28.02 -12.42
C GLU A 472 6.74 29.11 -11.66
N ASP A 473 6.74 29.09 -10.33
CA ASP A 473 7.54 29.99 -9.49
C ASP A 473 8.97 29.52 -9.25
N SER A 474 9.45 28.56 -10.05
CA SER A 474 10.80 28.00 -10.00
C SER A 474 11.13 27.15 -8.78
N LEU A 475 10.11 26.74 -8.01
CA LEU A 475 10.24 25.88 -6.84
C LEU A 475 9.83 24.43 -7.15
N VAL A 476 10.38 23.49 -6.38
CA VAL A 476 9.88 22.12 -6.30
C VAL A 476 9.17 21.96 -4.97
N TYR A 477 7.91 21.56 -5.01
CA TYR A 477 7.06 21.37 -3.83
C TYR A 477 7.03 19.90 -3.45
N ILE A 478 7.09 19.62 -2.15
CA ILE A 478 6.99 18.28 -1.57
C ILE A 478 5.94 18.29 -0.46
N TRP A 479 4.95 17.42 -0.58
CA TRP A 479 3.89 17.23 0.42
C TRP A 479 3.96 15.82 1.02
N HIS A 480 3.46 15.68 2.24
CA HIS A 480 3.18 14.38 2.83
C HIS A 480 1.90 13.79 2.22
N ARG A 481 1.97 12.58 1.66
CA ARG A 481 0.84 11.96 0.95
C ARG A 481 -0.41 11.81 1.82
N GLY A 482 -0.25 11.30 3.06
CA GLY A 482 -1.37 10.98 3.94
C GLY A 482 -2.07 12.20 4.54
N THR A 483 -1.31 13.23 4.96
CA THR A 483 -1.85 14.44 5.61
C THR A 483 -2.22 15.54 4.62
N GLY A 484 -1.61 15.55 3.43
CA GLY A 484 -1.74 16.63 2.45
C GLY A 484 -0.96 17.90 2.80
N GLU A 485 -0.20 17.89 3.90
CA GLU A 485 0.57 19.03 4.37
C GLU A 485 1.83 19.27 3.52
N LEU A 486 2.13 20.55 3.28
CA LEU A 486 3.35 20.96 2.61
C LEU A 486 4.54 20.76 3.55
N ILE A 487 5.50 19.94 3.12
CA ILE A 487 6.74 19.67 3.87
C ILE A 487 7.81 20.68 3.49
N GLU A 488 8.05 20.87 2.18
CA GLU A 488 9.15 21.67 1.67
C GLU A 488 8.80 22.32 0.32
N ALA A 489 9.39 23.49 0.08
CA ALA A 489 9.41 24.15 -1.22
C ALA A 489 10.89 24.44 -1.55
N LEU A 490 11.47 23.66 -2.45
CA LEU A 490 12.91 23.66 -2.74
C LEU A 490 13.27 24.76 -3.74
N PRO A 491 14.04 25.79 -3.35
CA PRO A 491 14.52 26.81 -4.25
C PRO A 491 15.80 26.34 -4.96
N GLY A 492 15.97 26.73 -6.22
CA GLY A 492 17.22 26.43 -6.94
C GLY A 492 17.15 26.67 -8.44
N HIS A 493 16.01 26.42 -9.07
CA HIS A 493 15.80 26.75 -10.47
C HIS A 493 15.55 28.25 -10.66
N SER A 494 15.81 28.75 -11.88
CA SER A 494 15.53 30.12 -12.27
C SER A 494 14.42 30.25 -13.30
N GLY A 495 13.83 29.14 -13.73
CA GLY A 495 12.70 29.07 -14.64
C GLY A 495 11.63 28.10 -14.11
N ALA A 496 10.49 28.02 -14.79
CA ALA A 496 9.41 27.11 -14.41
C ALA A 496 9.92 25.66 -14.34
N VAL A 497 9.59 24.97 -13.25
CA VAL A 497 9.90 23.54 -13.08
C VAL A 497 8.76 22.72 -13.66
N ASN A 498 9.01 22.05 -14.78
CA ASN A 498 7.96 21.35 -15.55
C ASN A 498 7.83 19.88 -15.20
N CYS A 499 8.89 19.25 -14.74
CA CYS A 499 8.92 17.83 -14.46
C CYS A 499 9.72 17.54 -13.20
N VAL A 500 9.22 16.60 -12.42
CA VAL A 500 9.91 16.02 -11.27
C VAL A 500 9.83 14.50 -11.35
N SER A 501 10.87 13.83 -10.87
CA SER A 501 10.92 12.37 -10.83
C SER A 501 11.67 11.93 -9.59
N TRP A 502 11.05 11.12 -8.78
CA TRP A 502 11.68 10.55 -7.59
C TRP A 502 12.39 9.25 -7.93
N ASN A 503 13.56 9.04 -7.35
CA ASN A 503 14.31 7.81 -7.58
C ASN A 503 13.56 6.61 -6.98
N PRO A 504 13.26 5.57 -7.77
CA PRO A 504 12.46 4.43 -7.31
C PRO A 504 13.17 3.53 -6.29
N THR A 505 14.51 3.56 -6.25
CA THR A 505 15.32 2.71 -5.36
C THR A 505 15.97 3.47 -4.23
N ASN A 506 16.14 4.79 -4.38
CA ASN A 506 16.69 5.64 -3.33
C ASN A 506 15.65 6.67 -2.89
N PRO A 507 15.01 6.48 -1.74
CA PRO A 507 13.94 7.35 -1.25
C PRO A 507 14.40 8.77 -0.91
N HIS A 508 15.70 8.99 -0.83
CA HIS A 508 16.32 10.29 -0.54
C HIS A 508 16.77 11.07 -1.78
N MET A 509 16.42 10.62 -2.98
CA MET A 509 16.87 11.24 -4.23
C MET A 509 15.70 11.62 -5.13
N LEU A 510 15.66 12.88 -5.54
CA LEU A 510 14.68 13.46 -6.45
C LEU A 510 15.39 14.21 -7.57
N ALA A 511 14.88 14.13 -8.78
CA ALA A 511 15.33 14.94 -9.92
C ALA A 511 14.23 15.94 -10.32
N SER A 512 14.64 17.11 -10.78
CA SER A 512 13.75 18.11 -11.38
C SER A 512 14.34 18.69 -12.66
N ALA A 513 13.46 19.00 -13.62
CA ALA A 513 13.82 19.64 -14.88
C ALA A 513 13.04 20.95 -15.06
N SER A 514 13.69 21.97 -15.60
CA SER A 514 13.15 23.33 -15.69
C SER A 514 13.40 23.97 -17.05
N ASP A 515 12.61 25.01 -17.37
CA ASP A 515 12.80 25.89 -18.51
C ASP A 515 14.10 26.69 -18.45
N ASP A 516 14.78 26.70 -17.29
CA ASP A 516 16.15 27.23 -17.17
C ASP A 516 17.22 26.37 -17.88
N ARG A 517 16.79 25.26 -18.51
CA ARG A 517 17.61 24.28 -19.23
C ARG A 517 18.52 23.45 -18.33
N MET A 518 18.22 23.41 -17.03
CA MET A 518 18.96 22.62 -16.05
C MET A 518 18.14 21.46 -15.54
N ILE A 519 18.83 20.39 -15.23
CA ILE A 519 18.33 19.29 -14.40
C ILE A 519 19.04 19.38 -13.06
N ARG A 520 18.27 19.34 -11.98
CA ARG A 520 18.81 19.31 -10.62
C ARG A 520 18.51 18.00 -9.95
N ILE A 521 19.49 17.49 -9.23
CA ILE A 521 19.35 16.31 -8.38
C ILE A 521 19.35 16.81 -6.93
N TRP A 522 18.32 16.43 -6.21
CA TRP A 522 18.11 16.79 -4.81
C TRP A 522 18.40 15.58 -3.93
N GLY A 523 19.03 15.77 -2.80
CA GLY A 523 19.37 14.72 -1.85
C GLY A 523 19.50 15.24 -0.42
N LEU A 524 19.99 14.40 0.47
CA LEU A 524 20.21 14.76 1.87
C LEU A 524 21.42 15.68 2.04
N ASN A 525 21.39 16.49 3.08
CA ASN A 525 22.54 17.32 3.46
C ASN A 525 23.61 16.46 4.15
N ASN A 526 24.66 16.08 3.43
CA ASN A 526 25.77 15.28 3.96
C ASN A 526 26.60 15.98 5.06
N LEU A 527 26.36 17.27 5.35
CA LEU A 527 27.06 17.97 6.42
C LEU A 527 26.67 17.47 7.81
N SER A 528 25.43 16.98 8.00
CA SER A 528 24.98 16.39 9.25
C SER A 528 25.53 14.96 9.48
N ALA A 529 25.80 14.20 8.42
CA ALA A 529 26.37 12.85 8.53
C ALA A 529 27.83 12.87 9.02
N LYS A 530 28.63 13.87 8.60
CA LYS A 530 30.04 14.00 9.07
C LYS A 530 30.17 14.42 10.53
N GLN A 531 29.15 14.98 11.17
CA GLN A 531 29.19 15.32 12.59
C GLN A 531 28.83 14.15 13.52
N LYS A 532 28.12 13.12 13.03
CA LYS A 532 27.83 11.93 13.84
C LYS A 532 29.04 10.98 13.95
N ASP A 533 29.92 10.95 12.96
CA ASP A 533 31.14 10.10 12.99
C ASP A 533 32.29 10.66 13.84
N THR A 534 32.24 11.92 14.27
CA THR A 534 33.30 12.55 15.09
C THR A 534 33.07 12.48 16.61
N HIS A 535 31.92 11.91 17.07
CA HIS A 535 31.64 11.76 18.51
C HIS A 535 31.76 10.33 19.04
N GLY A 536 32.24 9.39 18.24
CA GLY A 536 32.41 8.00 18.60
C GLY A 536 33.82 7.47 18.44
N ASN A 537 34.83 8.05 19.10
CA ASN A 537 36.07 7.35 19.48
C ASN A 537 37.03 8.31 20.19
N GLY A 538 37.00 8.32 21.48
CA GLY A 538 37.95 9.03 22.35
C GLY A 538 38.07 8.33 23.68
N ILE A 539 38.43 7.03 23.71
CA ILE A 539 38.97 6.40 24.93
C ILE A 539 40.45 6.15 24.68
N HIS A 540 41.26 7.13 25.02
CA HIS A 540 42.69 6.94 25.20
C HIS A 540 42.93 6.15 26.50
N TYR A 541 43.37 4.92 26.38
CA TYR A 541 44.10 4.24 27.45
C TYR A 541 45.56 4.68 27.37
N SER A 542 45.99 5.54 28.31
CA SER A 542 47.39 5.75 28.60
C SER A 542 47.88 4.61 29.48
N ASN A 543 48.66 3.70 28.95
CA ASN A 543 49.52 2.82 29.75
C ASN A 543 50.83 3.51 30.03
N GLY A 544 50.99 3.98 31.25
CA GLY A 544 52.30 4.23 31.84
C GLY A 544 52.94 2.92 32.28
N GLY A 545 54.17 2.72 31.86
CA GLY A 545 55.01 1.61 32.29
C GLY A 545 56.48 2.05 32.18
N THR A 546 57.10 2.15 33.29
CA THR A 546 58.50 2.44 33.58
C THR A 546 59.49 1.84 32.62
#